data_3355776da551ffa4d93a95d245b61080
#
_entry.id   3355776da551ffa4d93a95d245b61080
#
_cell.length_a   1.000
_cell.length_b   1.000
_cell.length_c   1.000
_cell.angle_alpha   90.00
_cell.angle_beta   90.00
_cell.angle_gamma   90.00
#
_symmetry.space_group_name_H-M   'P 1'
#
loop_
_entity.id
_entity.type
_entity.pdbx_description
1 polymer ?
#
loop_
_entity_poly.entity_id
_entity_poly.type
_entity_poly.pdbx_seq_one_letter_code
_entity_poly.pdbx_strand_id
1 'polypeptide(L)'
;MSAEELSAEELVAEARAAAANAYAPYSRFRVGAVVVDEHGNRYTGANVENSAYGSTICAEGSAISRAVSAGSRRLDTVAVSCLDTEEAGYPCGNCRQLMAEFGVRRVLVDAPGGPREHTLGELLPFDFQIH
;
A
#
# COMPACT_ATOMS: atom_id res chain seq x y z
N MET A 1 8.73 13.04 -13.40
CA MET A 1 8.59 13.31 -11.95
C MET A 1 8.98 12.06 -11.17
N SER A 2 9.87 12.19 -10.22
CA SER A 2 10.24 11.07 -9.37
C SER A 2 9.20 10.87 -8.28
N ALA A 3 9.21 9.70 -7.63
CA ALA A 3 8.30 9.41 -6.52
C ALA A 3 8.43 10.43 -5.39
N GLU A 4 9.62 10.98 -5.20
CA GLU A 4 9.89 11.95 -4.14
C GLU A 4 9.21 13.30 -4.38
N GLU A 5 8.92 13.60 -5.64
CA GLU A 5 8.28 14.85 -6.03
C GLU A 5 6.76 14.77 -5.98
N LEU A 6 6.20 13.57 -5.80
CA LEU A 6 4.76 13.41 -5.69
C LEU A 6 4.31 13.78 -4.28
N SER A 7 3.24 14.56 -4.17
CA SER A 7 2.75 14.96 -2.87
C SER A 7 2.09 13.78 -2.15
N ALA A 8 2.21 13.77 -0.84
CA ALA A 8 1.56 12.76 -0.01
C ALA A 8 0.04 12.80 -0.21
N GLU A 9 -0.54 13.99 -0.34
CA GLU A 9 -1.97 14.18 -0.54
C GLU A 9 -2.44 13.56 -1.85
N GLU A 10 -1.68 13.72 -2.93
CA GLU A 10 -2.03 13.14 -4.23
C GLU A 10 -2.03 11.62 -4.19
N LEU A 11 -1.00 11.03 -3.57
CA LEU A 11 -0.88 9.58 -3.51
C LEU A 11 -1.95 8.97 -2.61
N VAL A 12 -2.24 9.60 -1.47
CA VAL A 12 -3.30 9.14 -0.59
C VAL A 12 -4.67 9.28 -1.27
N ALA A 13 -4.89 10.34 -2.04
CA ALA A 13 -6.13 10.51 -2.80
C ALA A 13 -6.30 9.41 -3.85
N GLU A 14 -5.22 9.01 -4.53
CA GLU A 14 -5.28 7.89 -5.48
C GLU A 14 -5.57 6.57 -4.78
N ALA A 15 -4.96 6.34 -3.63
CA ALA A 15 -5.23 5.14 -2.84
C ALA A 15 -6.70 5.10 -2.41
N ARG A 16 -7.22 6.23 -1.97
CA ARG A 16 -8.62 6.33 -1.55
C ARG A 16 -9.56 6.07 -2.72
N ALA A 17 -9.26 6.59 -3.89
CA ALA A 17 -10.07 6.32 -5.10
C ALA A 17 -10.03 4.83 -5.46
N ALA A 18 -8.89 4.18 -5.35
CA ALA A 18 -8.75 2.76 -5.63
C ALA A 18 -9.61 1.91 -4.68
N ALA A 19 -9.78 2.35 -3.44
CA ALA A 19 -10.57 1.64 -2.43
C ALA A 19 -12.03 1.43 -2.86
N ALA A 20 -12.57 2.28 -3.75
CA ALA A 20 -13.92 2.13 -4.25
C ALA A 20 -14.13 0.81 -4.99
N ASN A 21 -13.07 0.20 -5.51
CA ASN A 21 -13.13 -1.07 -6.24
C ASN A 21 -12.89 -2.30 -5.34
N ALA A 22 -12.76 -2.09 -4.03
CA ALA A 22 -12.49 -3.19 -3.11
C ALA A 22 -13.64 -4.18 -3.04
N TYR A 23 -13.32 -5.45 -2.87
CA TYR A 23 -14.28 -6.50 -2.59
C TYR A 23 -14.16 -6.86 -1.11
N ALA A 24 -15.02 -6.27 -0.29
CA ALA A 24 -14.93 -6.40 1.18
C ALA A 24 -16.28 -6.75 1.81
N PRO A 25 -16.90 -7.88 1.40
CA PRO A 25 -18.24 -8.22 1.90
C PRO A 25 -18.26 -8.69 3.34
N TYR A 26 -17.12 -9.09 3.88
CA TYR A 26 -17.03 -9.64 5.24
C TYR A 26 -16.70 -8.57 6.27
N SER A 27 -15.60 -7.85 6.06
CA SER A 27 -15.18 -6.80 7.00
C SER A 27 -15.92 -5.49 6.78
N ARG A 28 -16.33 -5.22 5.55
CA ARG A 28 -16.89 -3.95 5.09
C ARG A 28 -15.90 -2.80 5.17
N PHE A 29 -14.60 -3.12 5.27
CA PHE A 29 -13.54 -2.11 5.19
C PHE A 29 -12.89 -2.17 3.82
N ARG A 30 -13.16 -1.15 3.00
CA ARG A 30 -12.62 -1.02 1.65
C ARG A 30 -11.32 -0.24 1.74
N VAL A 31 -10.23 -0.91 1.39
CA VAL A 31 -8.89 -0.34 1.45
C VAL A 31 -8.34 -0.23 0.05
N GLY A 32 -7.68 0.87 -0.24
CA GLY A 32 -6.96 1.08 -1.48
C GLY A 32 -5.52 1.40 -1.21
N ALA A 33 -4.68 1.10 -2.19
CA ALA A 33 -3.26 1.39 -2.12
C ALA A 33 -2.74 1.84 -3.48
N VAL A 34 -1.68 2.62 -3.48
CA VAL A 34 -0.92 2.94 -4.68
C VAL A 34 0.55 2.71 -4.36
N VAL A 35 1.27 2.05 -5.30
CA VAL A 35 2.71 1.90 -5.20
C VAL A 35 3.35 2.69 -6.34
N VAL A 36 4.48 3.30 -6.05
CA VAL A 36 5.26 4.06 -7.03
C VAL A 36 6.60 3.37 -7.17
N ASP A 37 6.96 2.99 -8.41
CA ASP A 37 8.22 2.30 -8.65
C ASP A 37 9.40 3.29 -8.84
N GLU A 38 10.57 2.76 -9.11
CA GLU A 38 11.81 3.53 -9.30
C GLU A 38 11.76 4.50 -10.48
N HIS A 39 10.84 4.27 -11.42
CA HIS A 39 10.69 5.11 -12.61
C HIS A 39 9.52 6.11 -12.48
N GLY A 40 8.85 6.13 -11.34
CA GLY A 40 7.71 6.99 -11.13
C GLY A 40 6.39 6.44 -11.63
N ASN A 41 6.37 5.19 -12.11
CA ASN A 41 5.12 4.54 -12.53
C ASN A 41 4.28 4.18 -11.31
N ARG A 42 2.96 4.37 -11.42
CA ARG A 42 2.04 4.16 -10.31
C ARG A 42 1.10 2.99 -10.61
N TYR A 43 0.91 2.15 -9.60
CA TYR A 43 0.04 0.98 -9.70
C TYR A 43 -0.89 0.98 -8.50
N THR A 44 -2.19 0.88 -8.76
CA THR A 44 -3.19 0.87 -7.70
C THR A 44 -3.66 -0.54 -7.41
N GLY A 45 -4.18 -0.74 -6.21
CA GLY A 45 -4.79 -2.00 -5.80
C GLY A 45 -5.83 -1.75 -4.73
N ALA A 46 -6.70 -2.73 -4.55
CA ALA A 46 -7.73 -2.70 -3.52
C ALA A 46 -7.78 -4.08 -2.86
N ASN A 47 -8.33 -4.15 -1.65
CA ASN A 47 -8.40 -5.43 -0.96
C ASN A 47 -9.46 -6.32 -1.60
N VAL A 48 -9.16 -7.61 -1.64
CA VAL A 48 -10.02 -8.66 -2.19
C VAL A 48 -10.18 -9.72 -1.11
N GLU A 49 -11.33 -9.71 -0.45
CA GLU A 49 -11.62 -10.64 0.62
C GLU A 49 -12.08 -11.98 0.09
N ASN A 50 -11.95 -12.99 0.91
CA ASN A 50 -12.34 -14.34 0.58
C ASN A 50 -13.00 -15.00 1.78
N SER A 51 -13.96 -15.89 1.54
CA SER A 51 -14.59 -16.65 2.62
C SER A 51 -13.56 -17.55 3.34
N ALA A 52 -12.51 -17.95 2.64
CA ALA A 52 -11.32 -18.53 3.26
C ALA A 52 -10.41 -17.37 3.63
N TYR A 53 -10.45 -16.93 4.87
CA TYR A 53 -9.77 -15.72 5.32
C TYR A 53 -8.28 -15.66 4.95
N GLY A 54 -7.60 -16.80 4.97
CA GLY A 54 -6.19 -16.87 4.59
C GLY A 54 -5.93 -16.59 3.12
N SER A 55 -6.96 -16.59 2.28
CA SER A 55 -6.85 -16.27 0.86
C SER A 55 -7.14 -14.80 0.56
N THR A 56 -7.50 -14.03 1.57
CA THR A 56 -7.74 -12.58 1.42
C THR A 56 -6.46 -11.88 0.99
N ILE A 57 -6.58 -10.97 0.03
CA ILE A 57 -5.44 -10.18 -0.47
C ILE A 57 -5.63 -8.74 -0.02
N CYS A 58 -4.63 -8.21 0.68
CA CYS A 58 -4.66 -6.82 1.12
C CYS A 58 -4.46 -5.88 -0.07
N ALA A 59 -4.93 -4.64 0.05
CA ALA A 59 -4.78 -3.64 -1.00
C ALA A 59 -3.32 -3.43 -1.39
N GLU A 60 -2.43 -3.39 -0.41
CA GLU A 60 -1.00 -3.20 -0.65
C GLU A 60 -0.41 -4.38 -1.43
N GLY A 61 -0.78 -5.61 -1.04
CA GLY A 61 -0.34 -6.81 -1.76
C GLY A 61 -0.85 -6.83 -3.19
N SER A 62 -2.09 -6.40 -3.41
CA SER A 62 -2.67 -6.28 -4.75
C SER A 62 -1.89 -5.29 -5.61
N ALA A 63 -1.60 -4.10 -5.08
CA ALA A 63 -0.85 -3.07 -5.80
C ALA A 63 0.59 -3.49 -6.08
N ILE A 64 1.26 -4.09 -5.09
CA ILE A 64 2.63 -4.57 -5.23
C ILE A 64 2.70 -5.66 -6.30
N SER A 65 1.79 -6.64 -6.24
CA SER A 65 1.75 -7.73 -7.22
C SER A 65 1.52 -7.20 -8.63
N ARG A 66 0.67 -6.19 -8.78
CA ARG A 66 0.42 -5.56 -10.07
C ARG A 66 1.68 -4.90 -10.63
N ALA A 67 2.39 -4.17 -9.79
CA ALA A 67 3.63 -3.49 -10.18
C ALA A 67 4.70 -4.51 -10.60
N VAL A 68 4.91 -5.53 -9.78
CA VAL A 68 5.92 -6.56 -10.05
C VAL A 68 5.56 -7.35 -11.31
N SER A 69 4.27 -7.68 -11.49
CA SER A 69 3.80 -8.37 -12.70
C SER A 69 3.95 -7.54 -13.95
N ALA A 70 3.96 -6.22 -13.82
CA ALA A 70 4.19 -5.31 -14.95
C ALA A 70 5.69 -5.10 -15.23
N GLY A 71 6.57 -5.68 -14.43
CA GLY A 71 8.01 -5.62 -14.64
C GLY A 71 8.79 -4.81 -13.62
N SER A 72 8.14 -4.11 -12.70
CA SER A 72 8.85 -3.36 -11.66
C SER A 72 9.58 -4.31 -10.74
N ARG A 73 10.77 -3.95 -10.31
CA ARG A 73 11.57 -4.76 -9.39
C ARG A 73 11.99 -3.98 -8.15
N ARG A 74 11.85 -2.66 -8.19
CA ARG A 74 12.17 -1.78 -7.07
C ARG A 74 11.00 -0.83 -6.89
N LEU A 75 10.45 -0.79 -5.70
CA LEU A 75 9.33 0.08 -5.35
C LEU A 75 9.81 1.12 -4.36
N ASP A 76 9.39 2.37 -4.53
CA ASP A 76 9.87 3.46 -3.69
C ASP A 76 8.88 3.86 -2.61
N THR A 77 7.62 4.01 -2.98
CA THR A 77 6.59 4.56 -2.09
C THR A 77 5.32 3.71 -2.15
N VAL A 78 4.69 3.52 -0.99
CA VAL A 78 3.37 2.92 -0.90
C VAL A 78 2.48 3.87 -0.10
N ALA A 79 1.31 4.17 -0.64
CA ALA A 79 0.28 4.94 0.07
C ALA A 79 -0.95 4.04 0.28
N VAL A 80 -1.60 4.18 1.43
CA VAL A 80 -2.75 3.35 1.78
C VAL A 80 -3.86 4.21 2.40
N SER A 81 -5.11 3.92 2.05
CA SER A 81 -6.28 4.61 2.58
C SER A 81 -7.46 3.66 2.70
N CYS A 82 -8.25 3.81 3.75
CA CYS A 82 -9.48 3.06 3.96
C CYS A 82 -10.68 4.02 3.88
N LEU A 83 -11.68 3.67 3.03
CA LEU A 83 -12.86 4.49 2.84
C LEU A 83 -13.81 4.48 4.03
N ASP A 84 -13.79 3.42 4.82
CA ASP A 84 -14.84 3.14 5.80
C ASP A 84 -14.42 3.44 7.24
N THR A 85 -13.32 4.15 7.42
CA THR A 85 -12.87 4.63 8.73
C THR A 85 -12.10 5.93 8.57
N GLU A 86 -12.11 6.76 9.61
CA GLU A 86 -11.27 7.96 9.67
C GLU A 86 -9.94 7.67 10.36
N GLU A 87 -9.82 6.49 10.99
CA GLU A 87 -8.59 6.12 11.66
C GLU A 87 -7.48 5.76 10.67
N ALA A 88 -6.25 5.98 11.08
CA ALA A 88 -5.11 5.60 10.27
C ALA A 88 -5.05 4.08 10.12
N GLY A 89 -5.11 3.59 8.87
CA GLY A 89 -5.04 2.16 8.58
C GLY A 89 -3.62 1.77 8.19
N TYR A 90 -2.82 1.35 9.16
CA TYR A 90 -1.45 0.94 8.89
C TYR A 90 -1.41 -0.43 8.20
N PRO A 91 -0.43 -0.65 7.30
CA PRO A 91 -0.30 -1.95 6.65
C PRO A 91 0.01 -3.05 7.66
N CYS A 92 -0.53 -4.25 7.43
CA CYS A 92 -0.27 -5.40 8.29
C CYS A 92 1.18 -5.89 8.13
N GLY A 93 1.61 -6.78 9.02
CA GLY A 93 2.97 -7.29 9.01
C GLY A 93 3.34 -7.99 7.70
N ASN A 94 2.40 -8.75 7.12
CA ASN A 94 2.62 -9.41 5.85
C ASN A 94 2.91 -8.40 4.73
N CYS A 95 2.14 -7.32 4.67
CA CYS A 95 2.35 -6.28 3.66
C CYS A 95 3.65 -5.53 3.88
N ARG A 96 4.03 -5.30 5.14
CA ARG A 96 5.33 -4.68 5.45
C ARG A 96 6.49 -5.54 4.95
N GLN A 97 6.37 -6.86 5.10
CA GLN A 97 7.40 -7.78 4.60
C GLN A 97 7.44 -7.78 3.06
N LEU A 98 6.27 -7.72 2.40
CA LEU A 98 6.22 -7.58 0.94
C LEU A 98 6.94 -6.30 0.50
N MET A 99 6.72 -5.21 1.21
CA MET A 99 7.38 -3.93 0.91
C MET A 99 8.89 -4.03 1.05
N ALA A 100 9.35 -4.72 2.10
CA ALA A 100 10.78 -4.88 2.37
C ALA A 100 11.49 -5.62 1.24
N GLU A 101 10.83 -6.63 0.65
CA GLU A 101 11.42 -7.41 -0.45
C GLU A 101 11.78 -6.52 -1.64
N PHE A 102 10.96 -5.51 -1.92
CA PHE A 102 11.13 -4.67 -3.11
C PHE A 102 11.71 -3.29 -2.79
N GLY A 103 12.22 -3.10 -1.58
CA GLY A 103 12.98 -1.91 -1.22
C GLY A 103 12.14 -0.65 -1.01
N VAL A 104 10.88 -0.80 -0.64
CA VAL A 104 10.03 0.36 -0.34
C VAL A 104 10.68 1.19 0.76
N ARG A 105 10.79 2.49 0.52
CA ARG A 105 11.44 3.43 1.41
C ARG A 105 10.44 4.25 2.21
N ARG A 106 9.36 4.66 1.55
CA ARG A 106 8.40 5.66 2.06
C ARG A 106 7.02 5.05 2.12
N VAL A 107 6.37 5.12 3.29
CA VAL A 107 5.01 4.63 3.47
C VAL A 107 4.13 5.80 3.92
N LEU A 108 3.05 6.02 3.18
CA LEU A 108 2.09 7.08 3.45
C LEU A 108 0.79 6.46 3.93
N VAL A 109 0.26 6.95 5.03
CA VAL A 109 -0.97 6.45 5.61
C VAL A 109 -1.97 7.61 5.70
N ASP A 110 -3.19 7.39 5.20
CA ASP A 110 -4.26 8.36 5.34
C ASP A 110 -4.70 8.40 6.81
N ALA A 111 -4.67 9.57 7.40
CA ALA A 111 -4.95 9.74 8.83
C ALA A 111 -5.76 11.01 9.06
N PRO A 112 -6.47 11.08 10.21
CA PRO A 112 -7.15 12.33 10.57
C PRO A 112 -6.16 13.49 10.60
N GLY A 113 -6.51 14.58 9.93
CA GLY A 113 -5.64 15.74 9.84
C GLY A 113 -4.67 15.73 8.67
N GLY A 114 -4.62 14.64 7.92
CA GLY A 114 -3.77 14.54 6.71
C GLY A 114 -2.89 13.31 6.69
N PRO A 115 -2.18 13.09 5.58
CA PRO A 115 -1.30 11.93 5.45
C PRO A 115 -0.16 11.94 6.48
N ARG A 116 0.17 10.76 6.99
CA ARG A 116 1.36 10.55 7.81
C ARG A 116 2.38 9.80 7.00
N GLU A 117 3.62 10.24 7.07
CA GLU A 117 4.72 9.60 6.36
C GLU A 117 5.64 8.87 7.33
N HIS A 118 6.00 7.64 6.96
CA HIS A 118 6.93 6.82 7.73
C HIS A 118 7.97 6.23 6.81
N THR A 119 9.15 5.95 7.35
CA THR A 119 10.09 5.08 6.65
C THR A 119 9.65 3.64 6.88
N LEU A 120 9.98 2.74 5.96
CA LEU A 120 9.65 1.33 6.18
C LEU A 120 10.41 0.79 7.39
N GLY A 121 11.63 1.26 7.64
CA GLY A 121 12.39 0.85 8.81
C GLY A 121 11.71 1.14 10.14
N GLU A 122 10.92 2.21 10.22
CA GLU A 122 10.11 2.51 11.41
C GLU A 122 8.99 1.49 11.61
N LEU A 123 8.42 1.00 10.51
CA LEU A 123 7.27 0.07 10.53
C LEU A 123 7.69 -1.39 10.59
N LEU A 124 8.89 -1.71 10.14
CA LEU A 124 9.41 -3.07 10.11
C LEU A 124 10.91 -3.08 10.41
N PRO A 125 11.31 -2.85 11.65
CA PRO A 125 12.71 -3.01 12.03
C PRO A 125 13.09 -4.50 11.98
N PHE A 126 14.33 -4.78 11.56
CA PHE A 126 14.85 -6.14 11.50
C PHE A 126 14.01 -7.07 10.64
N ASP A 127 13.74 -6.65 9.39
CA ASP A 127 12.98 -7.44 8.43
C ASP A 127 13.71 -8.74 8.06
N PHE A 128 12.93 -9.72 7.59
CA PHE A 128 13.49 -10.99 7.16
C PHE A 128 14.06 -10.88 5.76
N GLN A 129 15.30 -11.27 5.56
CA GLN A 129 15.94 -11.31 4.25
C GLN A 129 16.77 -12.58 4.08
N ILE A 130 16.77 -13.12 2.87
CA ILE A 130 17.63 -14.23 2.49
C ILE A 130 18.71 -13.66 1.59
N HIS A 131 19.96 -13.85 2.02
CA HIS A 131 21.13 -13.33 1.30
C HIS A 131 21.83 -14.40 0.49
#